data_2ff0d4305a584dcdc1536f4e48707901
#
_entry.id   2ff0d4305a584dcdc1536f4e48707901
#
_cell.length_a   1.000
_cell.length_b   1.000
_cell.length_c   1.000
_cell.angle_alpha   90.00
_cell.angle_beta   90.00
_cell.angle_gamma   90.00
#
_symmetry.space_group_name_H-M   'P 1'
#
loop_
_entity.id
_entity.type
_entity.pdbx_description
1 polymer ?
#
loop_
_entity_poly.entity_id
_entity_poly.type
_entity_poly.pdbx_seq_one_letter_code
_entity_poly.pdbx_strand_id
1 'polypeptide(L)'
;LDRFIRDFRPPDTGNAPAAVPAAAASAAVTTLATTPAIAAPDAGVVRVSPPVRRLAESLGVSLAGLRGSGPNGRILQEDVEQAAQGKASGAAAAPEAEPAAAETPRLEPWNATRRAIARRMQDAARDIPHFYLVTDVDATALLALRERLGGGAERPSVNDLIVHAVARTLPGHPRVNAHYSDDGSLVFAHAHVAVAMATPDGVVAPVVAYADRLPLAELSAALRTLRERVAQRKLGKGDLEGGSFTVSNLGMYGVREFTSIITPPQSASLAVGAVRKDGAASTLALTLSCDHRALDGATGAAFLRDLKHDLERS
;
A
#
# COMPACT_ATOMS: atom_id res chain seq x y z
N LEU A 1 9.26 24.08 -32.44
CA LEU A 1 8.47 22.86 -32.25
C LEU A 1 7.89 22.39 -33.59
N ASP A 2 7.23 23.25 -34.33
CA ASP A 2 6.61 22.92 -35.62
C ASP A 2 7.63 22.48 -36.71
N ARG A 3 8.87 22.95 -36.61
CA ARG A 3 9.96 22.52 -37.53
C ARG A 3 10.44 21.11 -37.16
N PHE A 4 10.52 20.80 -35.88
CA PHE A 4 10.92 19.46 -35.36
C PHE A 4 9.88 18.39 -35.71
N ILE A 5 8.58 18.71 -35.57
CA ILE A 5 7.50 17.81 -35.92
C ILE A 5 7.43 17.52 -37.42
N ARG A 6 7.76 18.50 -38.26
CA ARG A 6 7.72 18.37 -39.71
C ARG A 6 8.88 17.56 -40.28
N ASP A 7 10.05 17.56 -39.63
CA ASP A 7 11.27 16.88 -40.07
C ASP A 7 11.51 15.52 -39.39
N PHE A 8 10.62 15.10 -38.44
CA PHE A 8 10.73 13.81 -37.79
C PHE A 8 10.34 12.68 -38.75
N ARG A 9 11.33 11.99 -39.30
CA ARG A 9 11.19 10.69 -39.96
C ARG A 9 11.58 9.62 -38.94
N PRO A 10 10.65 8.73 -38.55
CA PRO A 10 11.04 7.55 -37.75
C PRO A 10 12.05 6.73 -38.56
N PRO A 11 13.03 6.08 -37.90
CA PRO A 11 13.96 5.20 -38.58
C PRO A 11 13.18 4.08 -39.30
N ASP A 12 13.54 3.84 -40.56
CA ASP A 12 12.96 2.82 -41.42
C ASP A 12 13.18 1.44 -40.76
N THR A 13 12.22 0.93 -40.04
CA THR A 13 12.24 -0.44 -39.53
C THR A 13 11.87 -1.39 -40.65
N GLY A 14 12.78 -1.58 -41.58
CA GLY A 14 12.72 -2.63 -42.59
C GLY A 14 12.88 -3.99 -41.88
N ASN A 15 11.88 -4.43 -41.22
CA ASN A 15 11.51 -5.83 -40.97
C ASN A 15 10.23 -5.87 -40.11
N ALA A 16 9.09 -5.72 -40.76
CA ALA A 16 7.83 -6.12 -40.14
C ALA A 16 7.79 -7.64 -40.12
N PRO A 17 7.68 -8.29 -38.97
CA PRO A 17 7.33 -9.70 -38.94
C PRO A 17 5.93 -9.87 -39.54
N ALA A 18 5.78 -10.84 -40.43
CA ALA A 18 4.56 -11.17 -41.12
C ALA A 18 3.37 -11.26 -40.15
N ALA A 19 2.29 -10.59 -40.51
CA ALA A 19 1.02 -10.65 -39.80
C ALA A 19 0.57 -12.09 -39.62
N VAL A 20 0.53 -12.58 -38.41
CA VAL A 20 -0.13 -13.80 -38.06
C VAL A 20 -1.65 -13.56 -38.21
N PRO A 21 -2.38 -14.34 -38.98
CA PRO A 21 -3.82 -14.12 -39.11
C PRO A 21 -4.48 -14.30 -37.74
N ALA A 22 -5.24 -13.30 -37.34
CA ALA A 22 -6.08 -13.36 -36.15
C ALA A 22 -7.11 -14.49 -36.33
N ALA A 23 -6.83 -15.63 -35.75
CA ALA A 23 -7.84 -16.67 -35.54
C ALA A 23 -8.86 -16.09 -34.56
N ALA A 24 -10.04 -15.83 -35.03
CA ALA A 24 -11.21 -15.52 -34.24
C ALA A 24 -11.45 -16.65 -33.24
N ALA A 25 -10.97 -16.50 -32.04
CA ALA A 25 -11.39 -17.31 -30.91
C ALA A 25 -12.80 -16.86 -30.50
N SER A 26 -13.79 -17.42 -31.18
CA SER A 26 -15.15 -17.47 -30.67
C SER A 26 -15.10 -18.24 -29.35
N ALA A 27 -15.20 -17.54 -28.24
CA ALA A 27 -15.42 -18.15 -26.94
C ALA A 27 -16.81 -18.78 -26.95
N ALA A 28 -16.85 -20.07 -27.28
CA ALA A 28 -18.00 -20.89 -26.96
C ALA A 28 -18.12 -20.91 -25.43
N VAL A 29 -19.12 -20.22 -24.93
CA VAL A 29 -19.60 -20.39 -23.56
C VAL A 29 -20.13 -21.83 -23.52
N THR A 30 -19.32 -22.74 -23.00
CA THR A 30 -19.77 -24.09 -22.66
C THR A 30 -20.67 -23.92 -21.43
N THR A 31 -21.95 -23.94 -21.67
CA THR A 31 -22.95 -24.19 -20.64
C THR A 31 -22.60 -25.54 -20.02
N LEU A 32 -22.11 -25.51 -18.80
CA LEU A 32 -21.98 -26.69 -17.95
C LEU A 32 -23.36 -27.31 -17.85
N ALA A 33 -23.52 -28.45 -18.48
CA ALA A 33 -24.67 -29.29 -18.35
C ALA A 33 -24.92 -29.56 -16.88
N THR A 34 -26.05 -29.14 -16.41
CA THR A 34 -26.62 -29.50 -15.12
C THR A 34 -26.65 -31.02 -15.00
N THR A 35 -25.75 -31.55 -14.18
CA THR A 35 -25.87 -32.94 -13.74
C THR A 35 -27.22 -33.07 -13.02
N PRO A 36 -28.07 -34.03 -13.37
CA PRO A 36 -29.33 -34.18 -12.67
C PRO A 36 -29.05 -34.42 -11.21
N ALA A 37 -29.64 -33.59 -10.38
CA ALA A 37 -29.63 -33.76 -8.93
C ALA A 37 -30.14 -35.18 -8.64
N ILE A 38 -29.27 -35.98 -8.03
CA ILE A 38 -29.67 -37.22 -7.40
C ILE A 38 -30.69 -36.79 -6.32
N ALA A 39 -31.95 -37.16 -6.57
CA ALA A 39 -33.04 -36.93 -5.65
C ALA A 39 -32.63 -37.42 -4.26
N ALA A 40 -32.71 -36.56 -3.28
CA ALA A 40 -32.54 -36.91 -1.89
C ALA A 40 -33.48 -38.09 -1.60
N PRO A 41 -33.04 -39.14 -0.85
CA PRO A 41 -33.89 -40.26 -0.52
C PRO A 41 -35.06 -39.74 0.32
N ASP A 42 -36.25 -40.10 -0.13
CA ASP A 42 -37.55 -39.79 0.44
C ASP A 42 -37.53 -40.05 1.95
N ALA A 43 -37.56 -38.99 2.73
CA ALA A 43 -37.59 -39.06 4.21
C ALA A 43 -39.03 -39.45 4.64
N GLY A 44 -39.34 -40.72 4.63
CA GLY A 44 -40.69 -41.04 5.06
C GLY A 44 -41.09 -42.52 5.20
N VAL A 45 -40.40 -43.46 4.58
CA VAL A 45 -40.82 -44.89 4.68
C VAL A 45 -39.75 -45.73 5.34
N VAL A 46 -39.90 -45.95 6.65
CA VAL A 46 -39.06 -46.91 7.39
C VAL A 46 -39.35 -48.31 6.91
N ARG A 47 -38.45 -48.88 6.10
CA ARG A 47 -38.56 -50.24 5.55
C ARG A 47 -38.10 -51.23 6.61
N VAL A 48 -39.05 -51.77 7.36
CA VAL A 48 -38.85 -52.76 8.44
C VAL A 48 -39.83 -53.89 8.31
N SER A 49 -39.41 -55.12 8.61
CA SER A 49 -40.33 -56.27 8.64
C SER A 49 -41.15 -56.28 9.95
N PRO A 50 -42.37 -56.87 9.92
CA PRO A 50 -43.20 -56.89 11.12
C PRO A 50 -42.57 -57.54 12.35
N PRO A 51 -41.72 -58.60 12.22
CA PRO A 51 -41.01 -59.15 13.38
C PRO A 51 -40.00 -58.16 13.97
N VAL A 52 -39.24 -57.45 13.13
CA VAL A 52 -38.23 -56.49 13.57
C VAL A 52 -38.85 -55.24 14.23
N ARG A 53 -40.05 -54.86 13.78
CA ARG A 53 -40.79 -53.75 14.41
C ARG A 53 -41.22 -54.13 15.81
N ARG A 54 -41.73 -55.33 16.05
CA ARG A 54 -42.09 -55.83 17.38
C ARG A 54 -40.88 -55.94 18.31
N LEU A 55 -39.73 -56.32 17.78
CA LEU A 55 -38.50 -56.38 18.55
C LEU A 55 -38.06 -54.98 18.98
N ALA A 56 -38.11 -53.99 18.08
CA ALA A 56 -37.79 -52.59 18.40
C ALA A 56 -38.72 -52.03 19.49
N GLU A 57 -40.01 -52.33 19.42
CA GLU A 57 -41.00 -51.97 20.44
C GLU A 57 -40.69 -52.61 21.80
N SER A 58 -40.35 -53.92 21.81
CA SER A 58 -40.02 -54.64 23.04
C SER A 58 -38.72 -54.15 23.72
N LEU A 59 -37.77 -53.67 22.93
CA LEU A 59 -36.46 -53.14 23.39
C LEU A 59 -36.48 -51.62 23.58
N GLY A 60 -37.60 -50.93 23.32
CA GLY A 60 -37.75 -49.50 23.47
C GLY A 60 -36.86 -48.68 22.52
N VAL A 61 -36.53 -49.27 21.34
CA VAL A 61 -35.67 -48.59 20.34
C VAL A 61 -36.54 -47.88 19.32
N SER A 62 -36.29 -46.58 19.12
CA SER A 62 -36.98 -45.81 18.08
C SER A 62 -36.42 -46.15 16.70
N LEU A 63 -37.28 -46.55 15.80
CA LEU A 63 -36.93 -46.83 14.39
C LEU A 63 -36.72 -45.54 13.57
N ALA A 64 -37.14 -44.38 14.07
CA ALA A 64 -36.93 -43.08 13.47
C ALA A 64 -35.45 -42.66 13.63
N GLY A 65 -34.74 -42.60 12.54
CA GLY A 65 -33.29 -42.24 12.54
C GLY A 65 -32.34 -43.46 12.49
N LEU A 66 -32.82 -44.69 12.59
CA LEU A 66 -32.00 -45.88 12.41
C LEU A 66 -31.71 -46.12 10.92
N ARG A 67 -30.42 -46.21 10.55
CA ARG A 67 -30.03 -46.67 9.21
C ARG A 67 -30.01 -48.18 9.14
N GLY A 68 -30.85 -48.78 8.31
CA GLY A 68 -30.87 -50.23 8.12
C GLY A 68 -29.67 -50.70 7.29
N SER A 69 -29.00 -51.77 7.73
CA SER A 69 -27.88 -52.43 7.04
C SER A 69 -28.30 -53.37 5.91
N GLY A 70 -29.58 -53.67 5.81
CA GLY A 70 -30.13 -54.59 4.79
C GLY A 70 -30.27 -53.98 3.42
N PRO A 71 -30.58 -54.84 2.38
CA PRO A 71 -30.76 -54.40 0.98
C PRO A 71 -31.82 -53.30 0.87
N ASN A 72 -31.46 -52.23 0.11
CA ASN A 72 -32.30 -51.05 -0.08
C ASN A 72 -32.60 -50.26 1.23
N GLY A 73 -31.71 -50.31 2.20
CA GLY A 73 -31.87 -49.57 3.47
C GLY A 73 -32.89 -50.17 4.43
N ARG A 74 -33.19 -51.44 4.31
CA ARG A 74 -34.12 -52.16 5.22
C ARG A 74 -33.46 -52.37 6.60
N ILE A 75 -34.17 -52.04 7.66
CA ILE A 75 -33.75 -52.31 9.02
C ILE A 75 -33.84 -53.81 9.31
N LEU A 76 -32.73 -54.41 9.71
CA LEU A 76 -32.60 -55.79 10.12
C LEU A 76 -32.70 -55.92 11.65
N GLN A 77 -32.86 -57.13 12.13
CA GLN A 77 -32.93 -57.44 13.56
C GLN A 77 -31.65 -56.99 14.30
N GLU A 78 -30.51 -57.25 13.65
CA GLU A 78 -29.17 -56.86 14.18
C GLU A 78 -29.01 -55.35 14.40
N ASP A 79 -29.60 -54.53 13.53
CA ASP A 79 -29.57 -53.07 13.66
C ASP A 79 -30.30 -52.59 14.93
N VAL A 80 -31.44 -53.25 15.25
CA VAL A 80 -32.25 -52.94 16.43
C VAL A 80 -31.54 -53.38 17.68
N GLU A 81 -30.93 -54.57 17.69
CA GLU A 81 -30.20 -55.12 18.82
C GLU A 81 -28.95 -54.29 19.13
N GLN A 82 -28.24 -53.85 18.09
CA GLN A 82 -27.07 -52.98 18.23
C GLN A 82 -27.45 -51.59 18.76
N ALA A 83 -28.56 -51.02 18.33
CA ALA A 83 -29.10 -49.77 18.86
C ALA A 83 -29.58 -49.90 20.31
N ALA A 84 -30.08 -51.04 20.73
CA ALA A 84 -30.44 -51.33 22.10
C ALA A 84 -29.21 -51.41 23.02
N GLN A 85 -28.12 -52.02 22.53
CA GLN A 85 -26.84 -52.10 23.25
C GLN A 85 -26.12 -50.76 23.31
N GLY A 86 -26.25 -49.92 22.30
CA GLY A 86 -25.69 -48.56 22.26
C GLY A 86 -26.34 -47.58 23.27
N LYS A 87 -27.58 -47.83 23.68
CA LYS A 87 -28.23 -47.10 24.77
C LYS A 87 -27.66 -47.40 26.16
N ALA A 88 -26.96 -48.53 26.32
CA ALA A 88 -26.34 -48.92 27.58
C ALA A 88 -24.91 -48.34 27.76
N SER A 89 -24.30 -47.83 26.74
CA SER A 89 -22.98 -47.16 26.78
C SER A 89 -23.18 -45.67 26.60
N GLY A 90 -23.46 -44.95 27.68
CA GLY A 90 -23.48 -43.49 27.69
C GLY A 90 -22.07 -42.92 27.45
N ALA A 91 -21.62 -42.87 26.20
CA ALA A 91 -20.52 -42.04 25.83
C ALA A 91 -21.00 -40.57 25.84
N ALA A 92 -20.48 -39.80 26.78
CA ALA A 92 -20.63 -38.35 26.82
C ALA A 92 -20.31 -37.80 25.43
N ALA A 93 -21.29 -37.17 24.80
CA ALA A 93 -21.06 -36.39 23.59
C ALA A 93 -19.98 -35.35 23.92
N ALA A 94 -18.85 -35.43 23.24
CA ALA A 94 -17.90 -34.33 23.23
C ALA A 94 -18.70 -33.09 22.83
N PRO A 95 -18.48 -31.92 23.45
CA PRO A 95 -19.18 -30.72 23.06
C PRO A 95 -18.85 -30.51 21.57
N GLU A 96 -19.88 -30.48 20.72
CA GLU A 96 -19.74 -29.97 19.36
C GLU A 96 -19.10 -28.60 19.51
N ALA A 97 -17.89 -28.46 18.94
CA ALA A 97 -17.26 -27.16 18.84
C ALA A 97 -18.27 -26.25 18.12
N GLU A 98 -18.79 -25.27 18.82
CA GLU A 98 -19.58 -24.20 18.20
C GLU A 98 -18.80 -23.73 16.96
N PRO A 99 -19.44 -23.65 15.77
CA PRO A 99 -18.77 -23.12 14.61
C PRO A 99 -18.25 -21.76 15.02
N ALA A 100 -16.91 -21.59 14.94
CA ALA A 100 -16.25 -20.34 15.27
C ALA A 100 -17.08 -19.22 14.63
N ALA A 101 -17.64 -18.34 15.46
CA ALA A 101 -18.53 -17.28 15.00
C ALA A 101 -17.77 -16.56 13.88
N ALA A 102 -18.31 -16.60 12.66
CA ALA A 102 -17.70 -15.97 11.50
C ALA A 102 -17.51 -14.50 11.89
N GLU A 103 -16.24 -14.09 12.06
CA GLU A 103 -15.91 -12.72 12.40
C GLU A 103 -16.50 -11.81 11.33
N THR A 104 -17.59 -11.14 11.64
CA THR A 104 -18.18 -10.14 10.75
C THR A 104 -17.26 -8.94 10.72
N PRO A 105 -16.81 -8.50 9.54
CA PRO A 105 -15.97 -7.31 9.43
C PRO A 105 -16.63 -6.12 10.12
N ARG A 106 -15.88 -5.45 11.01
CA ARG A 106 -16.36 -4.27 11.70
C ARG A 106 -16.01 -3.01 10.89
N LEU A 107 -17.00 -2.20 10.57
CA LEU A 107 -16.78 -0.88 9.99
C LEU A 107 -16.25 0.08 11.07
N GLU A 108 -15.06 0.64 10.85
CA GLU A 108 -14.51 1.74 11.63
C GLU A 108 -14.68 3.06 10.85
N PRO A 109 -15.57 3.97 11.27
CA PRO A 109 -15.82 5.20 10.54
C PRO A 109 -14.63 6.16 10.66
N TRP A 110 -14.22 6.73 9.53
CA TRP A 110 -13.17 7.73 9.53
C TRP A 110 -13.64 9.07 10.12
N ASN A 111 -12.76 9.76 10.82
CA ASN A 111 -12.99 11.14 11.25
C ASN A 111 -12.95 12.11 10.06
N ALA A 112 -13.30 13.38 10.30
CA ALA A 112 -13.37 14.40 9.24
C ALA A 112 -12.00 14.65 8.58
N THR A 113 -10.94 14.69 9.37
CA THR A 113 -9.55 14.88 8.91
C THR A 113 -9.13 13.75 7.97
N ARG A 114 -9.35 12.50 8.38
CA ARG A 114 -9.01 11.33 7.53
C ARG A 114 -9.78 11.34 6.22
N ARG A 115 -11.07 11.70 6.25
CA ARG A 115 -11.87 11.84 5.01
C ARG A 115 -11.34 12.92 4.08
N ALA A 116 -10.92 14.07 4.62
CA ALA A 116 -10.34 15.16 3.84
C ALA A 116 -9.01 14.74 3.18
N ILE A 117 -8.12 14.08 3.93
CA ILE A 117 -6.86 13.53 3.41
C ILE A 117 -7.15 12.52 2.30
N ALA A 118 -8.09 11.59 2.51
CA ALA A 118 -8.44 10.58 1.52
C ALA A 118 -8.91 11.20 0.19
N ARG A 119 -9.79 12.18 0.23
CA ARG A 119 -10.24 12.91 -0.97
C ARG A 119 -9.07 13.58 -1.68
N ARG A 120 -8.24 14.33 -0.95
CA ARG A 120 -7.09 15.04 -1.53
C ARG A 120 -6.10 14.09 -2.19
N MET A 121 -5.83 12.94 -1.59
CA MET A 121 -4.93 11.93 -2.17
C MET A 121 -5.56 11.23 -3.38
N GLN A 122 -6.85 10.95 -3.34
CA GLN A 122 -7.58 10.39 -4.48
C GLN A 122 -7.58 11.35 -5.66
N ASP A 123 -7.88 12.63 -5.43
CA ASP A 123 -7.86 13.66 -6.48
C ASP A 123 -6.45 13.81 -7.05
N ALA A 124 -5.42 13.90 -6.21
CA ALA A 124 -4.04 14.00 -6.65
C ALA A 124 -3.60 12.79 -7.51
N ALA A 125 -3.95 11.58 -7.08
CA ALA A 125 -3.59 10.36 -7.81
C ALA A 125 -4.32 10.23 -9.16
N ARG A 126 -5.55 10.76 -9.26
CA ARG A 126 -6.35 10.76 -10.49
C ARG A 126 -5.92 11.84 -11.48
N ASP A 127 -5.65 13.06 -10.99
CA ASP A 127 -5.54 14.24 -11.83
C ASP A 127 -4.09 14.59 -12.20
N ILE A 128 -3.11 14.11 -11.43
CA ILE A 128 -1.68 14.34 -11.69
C ILE A 128 -1.11 13.15 -12.45
N PRO A 129 -0.62 13.34 -13.69
CA PRO A 129 0.11 12.30 -14.43
C PRO A 129 1.51 12.14 -13.84
N HIS A 130 1.61 11.33 -12.79
CA HIS A 130 2.87 11.07 -12.11
C HIS A 130 3.83 10.27 -13.00
N PHE A 131 5.11 10.68 -13.00
CA PHE A 131 6.21 9.80 -13.38
C PHE A 131 7.28 9.81 -12.29
N TYR A 132 8.12 8.80 -12.27
CA TYR A 132 9.04 8.56 -11.16
C TYR A 132 10.45 8.37 -11.66
N LEU A 133 11.40 9.00 -10.97
CA LEU A 133 12.83 8.85 -11.20
C LEU A 133 13.48 8.32 -9.94
N VAL A 134 14.27 7.26 -10.05
CA VAL A 134 14.94 6.62 -8.91
C VAL A 134 16.44 6.71 -9.11
N THR A 135 17.17 7.01 -8.03
CA THR A 135 18.63 6.95 -7.99
C THR A 135 19.10 6.43 -6.64
N ASP A 136 20.17 5.66 -6.65
CA ASP A 136 20.91 5.30 -5.43
C ASP A 136 21.98 6.35 -5.13
N VAL A 137 22.11 6.71 -3.86
CA VAL A 137 23.08 7.67 -3.32
C VAL A 137 24.03 6.93 -2.41
N ASP A 138 25.35 7.14 -2.54
CA ASP A 138 26.31 6.73 -1.52
C ASP A 138 26.20 7.64 -0.31
N ALA A 139 25.63 7.12 0.77
CA ALA A 139 25.43 7.84 2.01
C ALA A 139 26.63 7.82 2.95
N THR A 140 27.78 7.26 2.54
CA THR A 140 28.96 7.09 3.40
C THR A 140 29.46 8.44 3.92
N ALA A 141 29.62 9.43 3.02
CA ALA A 141 30.05 10.79 3.40
C ALA A 141 29.02 11.49 4.29
N LEU A 142 27.74 11.38 3.96
CA LEU A 142 26.62 11.92 4.73
C LEU A 142 26.61 11.38 6.18
N LEU A 143 26.80 10.08 6.35
CA LEU A 143 26.89 9.45 7.67
C LEU A 143 28.16 9.88 8.44
N ALA A 144 29.28 9.97 7.75
CA ALA A 144 30.52 10.47 8.34
C ALA A 144 30.38 11.94 8.78
N LEU A 145 29.73 12.80 7.97
CA LEU A 145 29.40 14.17 8.38
C LEU A 145 28.57 14.17 9.66
N ARG A 146 27.52 13.35 9.69
CA ARG A 146 26.64 13.26 10.87
C ARG A 146 27.42 12.83 12.12
N GLU A 147 28.40 11.92 12.01
CA GLU A 147 29.25 11.54 13.13
C GLU A 147 30.15 12.71 13.60
N ARG A 148 30.75 13.46 12.67
CA ARG A 148 31.57 14.64 12.98
C ARG A 148 30.81 15.77 13.68
N LEU A 149 29.52 15.92 13.38
CA LEU A 149 28.66 16.94 14.03
C LEU A 149 28.34 16.62 15.50
N GLY A 150 28.90 15.55 16.04
CA GLY A 150 28.86 15.23 17.46
C GLY A 150 27.60 14.45 17.88
N GLY A 151 27.51 14.20 19.19
CA GLY A 151 26.43 13.48 19.85
C GLY A 151 25.51 14.39 20.65
N GLY A 152 24.39 13.82 21.11
CA GLY A 152 23.44 14.50 22.00
C GLY A 152 22.13 14.86 21.32
N ALA A 153 21.25 15.53 22.07
CA ALA A 153 19.88 15.83 21.64
C ALA A 153 19.81 16.83 20.47
N GLU A 154 20.86 17.60 20.23
CA GLU A 154 20.92 18.61 19.18
C GLU A 154 21.52 18.09 17.86
N ARG A 155 22.02 16.85 17.86
CA ARG A 155 22.65 16.26 16.69
C ARG A 155 21.63 16.15 15.52
N PRO A 156 21.98 16.67 14.33
CA PRO A 156 21.13 16.54 13.15
C PRO A 156 20.83 15.07 12.83
N SER A 157 19.59 14.78 12.47
CA SER A 157 19.22 13.46 11.94
C SER A 157 19.66 13.32 10.48
N VAL A 158 19.71 12.07 9.97
CA VAL A 158 19.93 11.83 8.52
C VAL A 158 18.86 12.57 7.69
N ASN A 159 17.62 12.59 8.18
CA ASN A 159 16.54 13.32 7.52
C ASN A 159 16.80 14.84 7.48
N ASP A 160 17.32 15.42 8.55
CA ASP A 160 17.62 16.85 8.60
C ASP A 160 18.72 17.23 7.60
N LEU A 161 19.73 16.37 7.45
CA LEU A 161 20.80 16.53 6.44
C LEU A 161 20.25 16.45 5.01
N ILE A 162 19.37 15.49 4.75
CA ILE A 162 18.73 15.34 3.42
C ILE A 162 17.83 16.54 3.11
N VAL A 163 16.99 16.98 4.06
CA VAL A 163 16.13 18.16 3.89
C VAL A 163 16.97 19.41 3.65
N HIS A 164 18.11 19.56 4.32
CA HIS A 164 19.02 20.68 4.11
C HIS A 164 19.65 20.65 2.71
N ALA A 165 20.09 19.49 2.23
CA ALA A 165 20.62 19.33 0.86
C ALA A 165 19.52 19.64 -0.18
N VAL A 166 18.31 19.11 -0.01
CA VAL A 166 17.15 19.41 -0.87
C VAL A 166 16.89 20.91 -0.93
N ALA A 167 16.82 21.57 0.25
CA ALA A 167 16.55 22.99 0.33
C ALA A 167 17.60 23.83 -0.43
N ARG A 168 18.86 23.46 -0.36
CA ARG A 168 19.96 24.14 -1.09
C ARG A 168 19.96 23.88 -2.58
N THR A 169 19.54 22.69 -3.00
CA THR A 169 19.50 22.32 -4.41
C THR A 169 18.32 22.95 -5.16
N LEU A 170 17.16 23.08 -4.51
CA LEU A 170 15.92 23.56 -5.13
C LEU A 170 16.01 24.92 -5.85
N PRO A 171 16.68 25.98 -5.31
CA PRO A 171 16.77 27.26 -6.02
C PRO A 171 17.47 27.19 -7.38
N GLY A 172 18.36 26.21 -7.58
CA GLY A 172 18.99 25.92 -8.88
C GLY A 172 18.07 25.21 -9.88
N HIS A 173 16.91 24.73 -9.43
CA HIS A 173 15.95 23.95 -10.23
C HIS A 173 14.54 24.57 -10.19
N PRO A 174 14.31 25.74 -10.78
CA PRO A 174 13.09 26.51 -10.60
C PRO A 174 11.81 25.77 -11.04
N ARG A 175 11.87 24.88 -12.03
CA ARG A 175 10.72 24.08 -12.44
C ARG A 175 10.33 23.01 -11.40
N VAL A 176 11.31 22.47 -10.67
CA VAL A 176 11.09 21.53 -9.57
C VAL A 176 10.57 22.25 -8.32
N ASN A 177 11.08 23.47 -8.08
CA ASN A 177 10.64 24.34 -6.98
C ASN A 177 9.46 25.21 -7.41
N ALA A 178 8.37 24.59 -7.83
CA ALA A 178 7.22 25.26 -8.42
C ALA A 178 5.89 24.60 -8.04
N HIS A 179 4.82 25.36 -8.23
CA HIS A 179 3.46 24.85 -8.26
C HIS A 179 2.94 24.79 -9.69
N TYR A 180 2.21 23.74 -10.02
CA TYR A 180 1.43 23.64 -11.25
C TYR A 180 0.18 24.50 -11.16
N SER A 181 -0.15 25.21 -12.24
CA SER A 181 -1.48 25.77 -12.51
C SER A 181 -1.81 25.59 -13.99
N ASP A 182 -3.09 25.73 -14.35
CA ASP A 182 -3.53 25.60 -15.73
C ASP A 182 -2.93 26.69 -16.65
N ASP A 183 -2.58 27.85 -16.09
CA ASP A 183 -1.96 28.97 -16.81
C ASP A 183 -0.42 28.86 -16.89
N GLY A 184 0.20 27.93 -16.14
CA GLY A 184 1.65 27.76 -16.12
C GLY A 184 2.21 27.35 -14.76
N SER A 185 3.53 27.44 -14.58
CA SER A 185 4.20 27.11 -13.33
C SER A 185 4.46 28.33 -12.48
N LEU A 186 3.97 28.33 -11.24
CA LEU A 186 4.30 29.34 -10.23
C LEU A 186 5.62 28.95 -9.58
N VAL A 187 6.70 29.62 -9.98
CA VAL A 187 8.08 29.34 -9.54
C VAL A 187 8.40 30.06 -8.25
N PHE A 188 9.02 29.37 -7.31
CA PHE A 188 9.48 29.93 -6.02
C PHE A 188 10.97 30.28 -6.09
N ALA A 189 11.32 31.50 -5.66
CA ALA A 189 12.71 31.93 -5.56
C ALA A 189 13.45 31.23 -4.39
N HIS A 190 12.72 30.83 -3.37
CA HIS A 190 13.24 30.16 -2.17
C HIS A 190 12.58 28.79 -2.00
N ALA A 191 13.28 27.88 -1.31
CA ALA A 191 12.76 26.58 -0.98
C ALA A 191 11.89 26.64 0.30
N HIS A 192 10.64 26.22 0.16
CA HIS A 192 9.71 26.01 1.27
C HIS A 192 9.45 24.51 1.36
N VAL A 193 10.19 23.81 2.23
CA VAL A 193 10.20 22.37 2.24
C VAL A 193 9.18 21.83 3.25
N ALA A 194 8.15 21.15 2.74
CA ALA A 194 7.23 20.37 3.56
C ALA A 194 7.86 19.01 3.90
N VAL A 195 7.77 18.61 5.17
CA VAL A 195 8.32 17.32 5.61
C VAL A 195 7.19 16.43 6.12
N ALA A 196 6.99 15.29 5.47
CA ALA A 196 5.93 14.35 5.83
C ALA A 196 6.21 13.72 7.21
N MET A 197 5.23 13.79 8.10
CA MET A 197 5.29 13.27 9.46
C MET A 197 4.05 12.45 9.78
N ALA A 198 4.23 11.24 10.31
CA ALA A 198 3.15 10.37 10.69
C ALA A 198 2.43 10.88 11.96
N THR A 199 1.12 10.75 11.96
CA THR A 199 0.24 10.99 13.12
C THR A 199 -0.74 9.83 13.27
N PRO A 200 -1.39 9.67 14.43
CA PRO A 200 -2.44 8.65 14.58
C PRO A 200 -3.58 8.78 13.56
N ASP A 201 -3.87 10.01 13.11
CA ASP A 201 -4.95 10.29 12.16
C ASP A 201 -4.51 10.21 10.69
N GLY A 202 -3.22 10.00 10.43
CA GLY A 202 -2.65 9.93 9.07
C GLY A 202 -1.31 10.63 8.96
N VAL A 203 -1.03 11.25 7.81
CA VAL A 203 0.22 11.97 7.54
C VAL A 203 -0.08 13.45 7.40
N VAL A 204 0.72 14.28 8.05
CA VAL A 204 0.76 15.74 7.87
C VAL A 204 2.12 16.14 7.33
N ALA A 205 2.20 17.26 6.61
CA ALA A 205 3.46 17.73 6.03
C ALA A 205 3.71 19.20 6.40
N PRO A 206 4.16 19.48 7.65
CA PRO A 206 4.49 20.82 8.04
C PRO A 206 5.67 21.38 7.24
N VAL A 207 5.66 22.70 7.02
CA VAL A 207 6.56 23.41 6.12
C VAL A 207 7.64 24.15 6.89
N VAL A 208 8.88 23.94 6.48
CA VAL A 208 10.01 24.83 6.85
C VAL A 208 10.11 25.90 5.77
N ALA A 209 9.69 27.11 6.08
CA ALA A 209 9.76 28.23 5.15
C ALA A 209 11.21 28.72 5.01
N TYR A 210 11.59 29.16 3.80
CA TYR A 210 12.93 29.66 3.46
C TYR A 210 14.05 28.71 3.91
N ALA A 211 13.84 27.42 3.74
CA ALA A 211 14.73 26.37 4.20
C ALA A 211 16.14 26.46 3.57
N ASP A 212 16.24 27.02 2.35
CA ASP A 212 17.50 27.29 1.64
C ASP A 212 18.39 28.35 2.33
N ARG A 213 17.80 29.19 3.18
CA ARG A 213 18.49 30.26 3.91
C ARG A 213 18.91 29.85 5.33
N LEU A 214 18.41 28.73 5.83
CA LEU A 214 18.70 28.29 7.19
C LEU A 214 20.01 27.51 7.25
N PRO A 215 20.94 27.87 8.13
CA PRO A 215 22.03 26.99 8.52
C PRO A 215 21.50 25.63 9.02
N LEU A 216 22.26 24.57 8.85
CA LEU A 216 21.85 23.19 9.23
C LEU A 216 21.35 23.12 10.68
N ALA A 217 22.00 23.79 11.62
CA ALA A 217 21.61 23.78 13.03
C ALA A 217 20.22 24.41 13.26
N GLU A 218 19.93 25.53 12.59
CA GLU A 218 18.63 26.19 12.66
C GLU A 218 17.52 25.37 11.97
N LEU A 219 17.81 24.78 10.81
CA LEU A 219 16.89 23.89 10.12
C LEU A 219 16.57 22.66 10.98
N SER A 220 17.57 22.03 11.60
CA SER A 220 17.35 20.89 12.50
C SER A 220 16.52 21.28 13.73
N ALA A 221 16.74 22.48 14.30
CA ALA A 221 15.94 23.00 15.39
C ALA A 221 14.48 23.25 14.97
N ALA A 222 14.26 23.85 13.80
CA ALA A 222 12.93 24.06 13.23
C ALA A 222 12.20 22.74 13.00
N LEU A 223 12.86 21.73 12.42
CA LEU A 223 12.28 20.39 12.21
C LEU A 223 11.96 19.69 13.53
N ARG A 224 12.77 19.88 14.57
CA ARG A 224 12.50 19.34 15.91
C ARG A 224 11.25 19.99 16.50
N THR A 225 11.17 21.32 16.47
CA THR A 225 9.98 22.06 16.92
C THR A 225 8.71 21.61 16.20
N LEU A 226 8.79 21.43 14.88
CA LEU A 226 7.64 20.93 14.11
C LEU A 226 7.24 19.51 14.53
N ARG A 227 8.21 18.60 14.76
CA ARG A 227 7.92 17.24 15.27
C ARG A 227 7.21 17.27 16.63
N GLU A 228 7.66 18.14 17.55
CA GLU A 228 7.04 18.33 18.86
C GLU A 228 5.61 18.87 18.74
N ARG A 229 5.39 19.86 17.87
CA ARG A 229 4.04 20.40 17.59
C ARG A 229 3.11 19.36 16.97
N VAL A 230 3.62 18.51 16.08
CA VAL A 230 2.88 17.37 15.53
C VAL A 230 2.48 16.41 16.64
N ALA A 231 3.42 15.99 17.48
CA ALA A 231 3.17 15.06 18.60
C ALA A 231 2.12 15.62 19.58
N GLN A 232 2.15 16.94 19.82
CA GLN A 232 1.21 17.64 20.70
C GLN A 232 -0.10 18.04 20.01
N ARG A 233 -0.29 17.75 18.71
CA ARG A 233 -1.43 18.19 17.90
C ARG A 233 -1.65 19.70 17.88
N LYS A 234 -0.54 20.46 17.92
CA LYS A 234 -0.53 21.93 17.97
C LYS A 234 -0.11 22.60 16.67
N LEU A 235 -0.21 21.90 15.54
CA LEU A 235 0.02 22.52 14.22
C LEU A 235 -1.09 23.52 13.91
N GLY A 236 -0.71 24.73 13.52
CA GLY A 236 -1.60 25.72 12.97
C GLY A 236 -1.73 25.58 11.46
N LYS A 237 -2.72 26.28 10.88
CA LYS A 237 -2.94 26.29 9.42
C LYS A 237 -1.70 26.78 8.66
N GLY A 238 -1.02 27.82 9.16
CA GLY A 238 0.20 28.36 8.57
C GLY A 238 1.40 27.41 8.57
N ASP A 239 1.41 26.38 9.44
CA ASP A 239 2.46 25.37 9.42
C ASP A 239 2.31 24.35 8.28
N LEU A 240 1.15 24.28 7.66
CA LEU A 240 0.79 23.28 6.64
C LEU A 240 0.64 23.88 5.23
N GLU A 241 0.81 25.19 5.09
CA GLU A 241 0.59 25.91 3.83
C GLU A 241 1.90 26.50 3.29
N GLY A 242 1.91 26.77 1.99
CA GLY A 242 3.03 27.46 1.32
C GLY A 242 4.24 26.60 1.00
N GLY A 243 4.19 25.29 1.20
CA GLY A 243 5.28 24.40 0.81
C GLY A 243 5.43 24.31 -0.71
N SER A 244 6.63 24.56 -1.23
CA SER A 244 6.93 24.46 -2.65
C SER A 244 7.36 23.04 -3.08
N PHE A 245 7.82 22.23 -2.12
CA PHE A 245 8.31 20.87 -2.34
C PHE A 245 8.10 20.02 -1.09
N THR A 246 7.88 18.71 -1.26
CA THR A 246 7.67 17.78 -0.13
C THR A 246 8.76 16.73 -0.07
N VAL A 247 9.29 16.48 1.12
CA VAL A 247 10.17 15.34 1.45
C VAL A 247 9.42 14.35 2.33
N SER A 248 9.37 13.10 1.91
CA SER A 248 8.79 11.98 2.67
C SER A 248 9.86 10.94 2.93
N ASN A 249 10.06 10.54 4.17
CA ASN A 249 11.11 9.60 4.56
C ASN A 249 10.50 8.40 5.30
N LEU A 250 10.69 7.20 4.75
CA LEU A 250 10.30 5.93 5.36
C LEU A 250 11.50 5.04 5.70
N GLY A 251 12.70 5.61 5.67
CA GLY A 251 13.94 4.89 5.99
C GLY A 251 13.95 4.30 7.40
N MET A 252 13.32 4.98 8.38
CA MET A 252 13.20 4.47 9.74
C MET A 252 12.37 3.18 9.86
N TYR A 253 11.54 2.88 8.86
CA TYR A 253 10.75 1.65 8.78
C TYR A 253 11.43 0.54 7.97
N GLY A 254 12.67 0.76 7.50
CA GLY A 254 13.40 -0.20 6.68
C GLY A 254 12.92 -0.30 5.23
N VAL A 255 12.08 0.63 4.77
CA VAL A 255 11.58 0.67 3.38
C VAL A 255 12.73 1.02 2.45
N ARG A 256 13.02 0.13 1.49
CA ARG A 256 14.13 0.32 0.53
C ARG A 256 13.91 1.55 -0.35
N GLU A 257 12.77 1.60 -1.00
CA GLU A 257 12.35 2.67 -1.89
C GLU A 257 10.82 2.69 -1.95
N PHE A 258 10.23 3.83 -2.25
CA PHE A 258 8.80 3.97 -2.46
C PHE A 258 8.51 5.21 -3.31
N THR A 259 7.32 5.27 -3.88
CA THR A 259 6.82 6.44 -4.60
C THR A 259 5.86 7.21 -3.69
N SER A 260 5.96 8.54 -3.68
CA SER A 260 5.02 9.41 -2.98
C SER A 260 4.00 10.02 -3.94
N ILE A 261 2.76 10.19 -3.49
CA ILE A 261 1.78 10.99 -4.20
C ILE A 261 2.17 12.46 -4.00
N ILE A 262 2.21 13.23 -5.08
CA ILE A 262 2.50 14.66 -5.04
C ILE A 262 1.37 15.37 -4.27
N THR A 263 1.74 16.31 -3.40
CA THR A 263 0.78 17.16 -2.72
C THR A 263 0.43 18.35 -3.62
N PRO A 264 -0.79 18.40 -4.20
CA PRO A 264 -1.16 19.53 -5.05
C PRO A 264 -1.09 20.87 -4.28
N PRO A 265 -0.64 21.95 -4.91
CA PRO A 265 -0.27 22.10 -6.33
C PRO A 265 1.22 21.93 -6.65
N GLN A 266 2.02 21.32 -5.77
CA GLN A 266 3.47 21.12 -5.99
C GLN A 266 3.76 20.34 -7.27
N SER A 267 4.87 20.67 -7.95
CA SER A 267 5.31 19.99 -9.16
C SER A 267 6.04 18.68 -8.90
N ALA A 268 6.59 18.48 -7.71
CA ALA A 268 7.34 17.28 -7.36
C ALA A 268 7.36 17.00 -5.86
N SER A 269 7.72 15.76 -5.51
CA SER A 269 8.01 15.33 -4.14
C SER A 269 9.11 14.28 -4.12
N LEU A 270 9.92 14.26 -3.05
CA LEU A 270 11.02 13.32 -2.86
C LEU A 270 10.67 12.28 -1.79
N ALA A 271 10.76 11.02 -2.16
CA ALA A 271 10.70 9.89 -1.25
C ALA A 271 12.12 9.41 -0.92
N VAL A 272 12.40 9.19 0.37
CA VAL A 272 13.69 8.77 0.89
C VAL A 272 13.58 7.39 1.51
N GLY A 273 14.36 6.45 1.01
CA GLY A 273 14.43 5.08 1.50
C GLY A 273 15.40 4.91 2.67
N ALA A 274 15.47 3.69 3.18
CA ALA A 274 16.37 3.29 4.25
C ALA A 274 17.82 3.33 3.80
N VAL A 275 18.70 3.75 4.72
CA VAL A 275 20.14 3.53 4.55
C VAL A 275 20.42 2.03 4.67
N ARG A 276 21.06 1.46 3.67
CA ARG A 276 21.44 0.04 3.59
C ARG A 276 22.95 -0.09 3.48
N LYS A 277 23.51 -1.14 4.04
CA LYS A 277 24.90 -1.50 3.80
C LYS A 277 25.01 -2.31 2.52
N ASP A 278 25.90 -1.90 1.64
CA ASP A 278 26.26 -2.60 0.42
C ASP A 278 27.79 -2.80 0.41
N GLY A 279 28.24 -3.93 0.95
CA GLY A 279 29.64 -4.16 1.25
C GLY A 279 30.18 -3.13 2.25
N ALA A 280 31.21 -2.36 1.84
CA ALA A 280 31.81 -1.29 2.64
C ALA A 280 31.05 0.04 2.53
N ALA A 281 30.23 0.22 1.51
CA ALA A 281 29.45 1.43 1.27
C ALA A 281 28.11 1.40 2.02
N SER A 282 27.59 2.59 2.30
CA SER A 282 26.23 2.78 2.78
C SER A 282 25.44 3.47 1.70
N THR A 283 24.33 2.87 1.24
CA THR A 283 23.51 3.41 0.15
C THR A 283 22.10 3.71 0.62
N LEU A 284 21.45 4.69 0.03
CA LEU A 284 20.03 4.95 0.17
C LEU A 284 19.41 5.28 -1.18
N ALA A 285 18.15 4.89 -1.39
CA ALA A 285 17.42 5.22 -2.60
C ALA A 285 16.66 6.53 -2.42
N LEU A 286 16.72 7.38 -3.43
CA LEU A 286 15.89 8.56 -3.60
C LEU A 286 14.95 8.35 -4.78
N THR A 287 13.65 8.57 -4.56
CA THR A 287 12.64 8.52 -5.61
C THR A 287 11.98 9.89 -5.74
N LEU A 288 12.13 10.52 -6.87
CA LEU A 288 11.45 11.77 -7.21
C LEU A 288 10.16 11.46 -7.95
N SER A 289 9.03 11.83 -7.36
CA SER A 289 7.73 11.84 -8.03
C SER A 289 7.55 13.20 -8.71
N CYS A 290 7.25 13.22 -9.99
CA CYS A 290 7.13 14.41 -10.81
C CYS A 290 5.75 14.50 -11.46
N ASP A 291 5.18 15.71 -11.52
CA ASP A 291 3.99 16.02 -12.31
C ASP A 291 4.40 16.26 -13.77
N HIS A 292 4.01 15.35 -14.68
CA HIS A 292 4.42 15.45 -16.10
C HIS A 292 3.81 16.63 -16.85
N ARG A 293 2.86 17.35 -16.23
CA ARG A 293 2.32 18.61 -16.78
C ARG A 293 3.30 19.78 -16.58
N ALA A 294 4.07 19.76 -15.48
CA ALA A 294 5.03 20.82 -15.11
C ALA A 294 6.48 20.46 -15.42
N LEU A 295 6.83 19.16 -15.38
CA LEU A 295 8.20 18.65 -15.47
C LEU A 295 8.33 17.60 -16.56
N ASP A 296 9.50 17.57 -17.19
CA ASP A 296 9.96 16.49 -18.06
C ASP A 296 11.04 15.64 -17.35
N GLY A 297 11.35 14.48 -17.96
CA GLY A 297 12.34 13.56 -17.41
C GLY A 297 13.73 14.16 -17.26
N ALA A 298 14.17 15.01 -18.20
CA ALA A 298 15.49 15.64 -18.15
C ALA A 298 15.62 16.64 -16.99
N THR A 299 14.57 17.46 -16.78
CA THR A 299 14.51 18.42 -15.67
C THR A 299 14.55 17.72 -14.31
N GLY A 300 13.73 16.66 -14.13
CA GLY A 300 13.75 15.88 -12.89
C GLY A 300 15.07 15.14 -12.65
N ALA A 301 15.65 14.57 -13.71
CA ALA A 301 16.94 13.88 -13.63
C ALA A 301 18.10 14.85 -13.30
N ALA A 302 18.09 16.07 -13.83
CA ALA A 302 19.09 17.08 -13.48
C ALA A 302 19.02 17.45 -11.99
N PHE A 303 17.84 17.63 -11.43
CA PHE A 303 17.67 17.87 -9.99
C PHE A 303 18.20 16.70 -9.16
N LEU A 304 17.83 15.45 -9.49
CA LEU A 304 18.31 14.28 -8.75
C LEU A 304 19.82 14.10 -8.83
N ARG A 305 20.42 14.37 -10.01
CA ARG A 305 21.88 14.33 -10.18
C ARG A 305 22.58 15.31 -9.25
N ASP A 306 22.10 16.55 -9.20
CA ASP A 306 22.74 17.62 -8.43
C ASP A 306 22.53 17.39 -6.92
N LEU A 307 21.34 16.94 -6.51
CA LEU A 307 21.06 16.51 -5.14
C LEU A 307 21.94 15.32 -4.71
N LYS A 308 22.03 14.28 -5.54
CA LYS A 308 22.92 13.15 -5.31
C LYS A 308 24.35 13.60 -5.11
N HIS A 309 24.85 14.46 -5.98
CA HIS A 309 26.20 15.00 -5.89
C HIS A 309 26.46 15.78 -4.57
N ASP A 310 25.48 16.57 -4.11
CA ASP A 310 25.58 17.31 -2.85
C ASP A 310 25.63 16.36 -1.65
N LEU A 311 24.79 15.32 -1.64
CA LEU A 311 24.75 14.31 -0.57
C LEU A 311 25.99 13.43 -0.51
N GLU A 312 26.59 13.09 -1.63
CA GLU A 312 27.80 12.25 -1.72
C GLU A 312 29.09 12.99 -1.36
N ARG A 313 29.06 14.33 -1.34
CA ARG A 313 30.21 15.19 -1.00
C ARG A 313 30.09 15.87 0.37
N SER A 314 29.05 15.59 1.12
CA SER A 314 28.73 16.19 2.42
C SER A 314 29.81 15.95 3.50
#